data_c10519b95ffdbbc71994409a7ad6ac87
#
_entry.id   c10519b95ffdbbc71994409a7ad6ac87
#
_cell.length_a   1.000
_cell.length_b   1.000
_cell.length_c   1.000
_cell.angle_alpha   90.00
_cell.angle_beta   90.00
_cell.angle_gamma   90.00
#
_symmetry.space_group_name_H-M   'P 1'
#
loop_
_entity.id
_entity.type
_entity.pdbx_description
1 polymer ?
#
loop_
_entity_poly.entity_id
_entity_poly.type
_entity_poly.pdbx_seq_one_letter_code
_entity_poly.pdbx_strand_id
1 'polypeptide(L)'
;MASADASQPAKYRTLKSIFHECGQAAARAELARRLEGYSTYTADFMVGDYQLFYVATTDIVDAQQRILQRERDIDALLRVLPSAASQSYLTDLAIRGIIATDEIEGVRTTRKIITDALASENADGKRAREFVRLLEALGTADNIPTTPTAVREVYDRLLEGQLSTQDKPDGKLFRAEPVSILDGSHKPIHRGVMPEEAIKHNISVALKYASDLRVPGLFSAIIAHFMVEYTHPFYDGNGRLGRYLLSVHLAQILNPQTVLTLSAILNAEKKKYYKAFSDVENPLNYAEVTPFLRTLLTMLEHAQQDVLAELTAQKKALDKLRHRVSELEETYPKTHKILFLVGQMHLFHDPVGADLKNIAQVLESSEK
;
A
#
# COMPACT_ATOMS: atom_id res chain seq x y z
N MET A 1 -11.71 -13.47 -49.74
CA MET A 1 -11.03 -12.66 -48.72
C MET A 1 -11.54 -13.11 -47.36
N ALA A 2 -10.79 -13.97 -46.70
CA ALA A 2 -11.14 -14.46 -45.39
C ALA A 2 -10.76 -13.36 -44.36
N SER A 3 -11.75 -12.93 -43.56
CA SER A 3 -11.53 -12.03 -42.42
C SER A 3 -10.57 -12.72 -41.45
N ALA A 4 -9.39 -12.14 -41.25
CA ALA A 4 -8.50 -12.52 -40.17
C ALA A 4 -9.23 -12.21 -38.84
N ASP A 5 -9.71 -13.28 -38.23
CA ASP A 5 -10.18 -13.25 -36.84
C ASP A 5 -8.96 -12.88 -35.98
N ALA A 6 -8.90 -11.65 -35.48
CA ALA A 6 -7.86 -11.21 -34.57
C ALA A 6 -8.07 -11.98 -33.27
N SER A 7 -7.45 -13.17 -33.17
CA SER A 7 -7.45 -14.02 -32.00
C SER A 7 -7.02 -13.17 -30.80
N GLN A 8 -7.86 -13.08 -29.76
CA GLN A 8 -7.50 -12.49 -28.49
C GLN A 8 -6.15 -13.07 -28.05
N PRO A 9 -5.21 -12.25 -27.57
CA PRO A 9 -3.91 -12.75 -27.14
C PRO A 9 -4.12 -13.84 -26.09
N ALA A 10 -3.43 -14.97 -26.29
CA ALA A 10 -3.57 -16.13 -25.41
C ALA A 10 -3.38 -15.70 -23.95
N LYS A 11 -4.37 -16.00 -23.11
CA LYS A 11 -4.33 -15.64 -21.68
C LYS A 11 -3.07 -16.22 -21.05
N TYR A 12 -2.27 -15.37 -20.38
CA TYR A 12 -1.07 -15.81 -19.67
C TYR A 12 -1.44 -16.78 -18.56
N ARG A 13 -0.89 -18.01 -18.63
CA ARG A 13 -1.22 -19.12 -17.74
C ARG A 13 -0.14 -19.30 -16.69
N THR A 14 -0.50 -19.65 -15.46
CA THR A 14 0.50 -20.02 -14.44
C THR A 14 1.18 -21.34 -14.80
N LEU A 15 2.44 -21.49 -14.42
CA LEU A 15 3.19 -22.75 -14.64
C LEU A 15 2.50 -23.94 -13.96
N LYS A 16 1.91 -23.70 -12.77
CA LYS A 16 1.06 -24.69 -12.08
C LYS A 16 -0.13 -25.14 -12.91
N SER A 17 -0.82 -24.24 -13.61
CA SER A 17 -1.95 -24.64 -14.45
C SER A 17 -1.50 -25.47 -15.66
N ILE A 18 -0.35 -25.11 -16.24
CA ILE A 18 0.27 -25.90 -17.33
C ILE A 18 0.68 -27.29 -16.83
N PHE A 19 1.25 -27.36 -15.61
CA PHE A 19 1.58 -28.65 -15.00
C PHE A 19 0.37 -29.57 -14.87
N HIS A 20 -0.75 -29.05 -14.36
CA HIS A 20 -1.97 -29.87 -14.17
C HIS A 20 -2.65 -30.28 -15.46
N GLU A 21 -2.58 -29.47 -16.52
CA GLU A 21 -3.25 -29.75 -17.78
C GLU A 21 -2.38 -30.53 -18.77
N CYS A 22 -1.07 -30.24 -18.80
CA CYS A 22 -0.14 -30.75 -19.82
C CYS A 22 1.02 -31.58 -19.25
N GLY A 23 1.11 -31.69 -17.92
CA GLY A 23 2.15 -32.45 -17.23
C GLY A 23 3.46 -31.70 -16.98
N GLN A 24 4.34 -32.36 -16.22
CA GLN A 24 5.59 -31.76 -15.74
C GLN A 24 6.55 -31.33 -16.86
N ALA A 25 6.65 -32.13 -17.91
CA ALA A 25 7.55 -31.84 -19.04
C ALA A 25 7.16 -30.54 -19.73
N ALA A 26 5.84 -30.33 -19.97
CA ALA A 26 5.32 -29.10 -20.57
C ALA A 26 5.55 -27.88 -19.67
N ALA A 27 5.35 -28.01 -18.35
CA ALA A 27 5.58 -26.92 -17.42
C ALA A 27 7.07 -26.52 -17.38
N ARG A 28 7.99 -27.48 -17.38
CA ARG A 28 9.44 -27.21 -17.43
C ARG A 28 9.89 -26.60 -18.75
N ALA A 29 9.34 -27.05 -19.88
CA ALA A 29 9.64 -26.47 -21.19
C ALA A 29 9.16 -24.99 -21.25
N GLU A 30 7.97 -24.71 -20.72
CA GLU A 30 7.47 -23.34 -20.64
C GLU A 30 8.27 -22.48 -19.67
N LEU A 31 8.72 -23.01 -18.52
CA LEU A 31 9.63 -22.31 -17.60
C LEU A 31 10.93 -21.92 -18.33
N ALA A 32 11.57 -22.87 -19.01
CA ALA A 32 12.81 -22.58 -19.77
C ALA A 32 12.57 -21.49 -20.81
N ARG A 33 11.49 -21.59 -21.58
CA ARG A 33 11.10 -20.57 -22.58
C ARG A 33 10.89 -19.18 -21.93
N ARG A 34 10.28 -19.11 -20.72
CA ARG A 34 10.10 -17.85 -19.99
C ARG A 34 11.42 -17.28 -19.54
N LEU A 35 12.29 -18.09 -18.94
CA LEU A 35 13.59 -17.65 -18.41
C LEU A 35 14.54 -17.17 -19.52
N GLU A 36 14.46 -17.72 -20.73
CA GLU A 36 15.22 -17.29 -21.90
C GLU A 36 14.60 -16.08 -22.63
N GLY A 37 13.39 -15.67 -22.24
CA GLY A 37 12.66 -14.59 -22.88
C GLY A 37 13.23 -13.20 -22.60
N TYR A 38 13.25 -12.33 -23.62
CA TYR A 38 13.74 -10.93 -23.51
C TYR A 38 12.95 -10.05 -22.52
N SER A 39 11.72 -10.44 -22.17
CA SER A 39 10.86 -9.71 -21.23
C SER A 39 10.91 -10.28 -19.81
N THR A 40 11.83 -11.18 -19.52
CA THR A 40 11.99 -11.78 -18.21
C THR A 40 13.05 -11.07 -17.38
N TYR A 41 12.70 -10.80 -16.15
CA TYR A 41 13.55 -10.16 -15.16
C TYR A 41 13.69 -11.09 -13.96
N THR A 42 14.92 -11.33 -13.53
CA THR A 42 15.24 -12.13 -12.35
C THR A 42 15.67 -11.22 -11.21
N ALA A 43 15.37 -11.60 -9.98
CA ALA A 43 15.86 -10.96 -8.78
C ALA A 43 16.87 -11.85 -8.06
N ASP A 44 17.83 -11.26 -7.35
CA ASP A 44 18.78 -12.00 -6.50
C ASP A 44 18.09 -12.40 -5.18
N PHE A 45 17.02 -13.17 -5.31
CA PHE A 45 16.17 -13.61 -4.21
C PHE A 45 15.64 -15.02 -4.48
N MET A 46 15.68 -15.89 -3.46
CA MET A 46 15.23 -17.26 -3.57
C MET A 46 13.89 -17.48 -2.88
N VAL A 47 12.99 -18.22 -3.53
CA VAL A 47 11.74 -18.73 -2.98
C VAL A 47 11.81 -20.27 -3.02
N GLY A 48 12.04 -20.90 -1.88
CA GLY A 48 12.43 -22.32 -1.86
C GLY A 48 13.71 -22.54 -2.66
N ASP A 49 13.66 -23.46 -3.62
CA ASP A 49 14.79 -23.82 -4.47
C ASP A 49 14.91 -23.00 -5.76
N TYR A 50 14.02 -22.00 -5.97
CA TYR A 50 13.93 -21.28 -7.23
C TYR A 50 14.24 -19.80 -7.08
N GLN A 51 14.94 -19.24 -8.07
CA GLN A 51 15.20 -17.82 -8.15
C GLN A 51 13.91 -17.08 -8.55
N LEU A 52 13.59 -15.99 -7.84
CA LEU A 52 12.43 -15.14 -8.11
C LEU A 52 12.55 -14.46 -9.47
N PHE A 53 11.51 -14.54 -10.30
CA PHE A 53 11.46 -13.89 -11.60
C PHE A 53 10.05 -13.43 -11.95
N TYR A 54 9.96 -12.46 -12.86
CA TYR A 54 8.71 -12.10 -13.53
C TYR A 54 8.91 -11.95 -15.04
N VAL A 55 7.82 -12.12 -15.77
CA VAL A 55 7.75 -11.83 -17.21
C VAL A 55 6.94 -10.56 -17.39
N ALA A 56 7.51 -9.54 -18.04
CA ALA A 56 6.81 -8.30 -18.40
C ALA A 56 5.82 -8.59 -19.53
N THR A 57 4.65 -9.12 -19.18
CA THR A 57 3.56 -9.41 -20.10
C THR A 57 2.82 -8.13 -20.49
N THR A 58 2.18 -8.12 -21.67
CA THR A 58 1.44 -6.94 -22.16
C THR A 58 0.39 -6.46 -21.17
N ASP A 59 -0.34 -7.35 -20.50
CA ASP A 59 -1.39 -7.00 -19.56
C ASP A 59 -0.88 -6.26 -18.31
N ILE A 60 0.30 -6.64 -17.74
CA ILE A 60 0.87 -5.91 -16.59
C ILE A 60 1.50 -4.58 -17.03
N VAL A 61 2.07 -4.50 -18.23
CA VAL A 61 2.61 -3.24 -18.78
C VAL A 61 1.45 -2.28 -19.09
N ASP A 62 0.36 -2.76 -19.69
CA ASP A 62 -0.84 -1.97 -19.94
C ASP A 62 -1.51 -1.50 -18.65
N ALA A 63 -1.55 -2.36 -17.61
CA ALA A 63 -2.05 -1.98 -16.29
C ALA A 63 -1.20 -0.87 -15.67
N GLN A 64 0.13 -0.98 -15.72
CA GLN A 64 1.03 0.09 -15.29
C GLN A 64 0.75 1.40 -16.01
N GLN A 65 0.61 1.37 -17.33
CA GLN A 65 0.32 2.55 -18.13
C GLN A 65 -1.00 3.21 -17.71
N ARG A 66 -2.07 2.42 -17.54
CA ARG A 66 -3.37 2.93 -17.08
C ARG A 66 -3.28 3.52 -15.67
N ILE A 67 -2.55 2.88 -14.75
CA ILE A 67 -2.34 3.39 -13.39
C ILE A 67 -1.66 4.76 -13.45
N LEU A 68 -0.55 4.89 -14.17
CA LEU A 68 0.19 6.14 -14.28
C LEU A 68 -0.62 7.25 -14.96
N GLN A 69 -1.52 6.90 -15.88
CA GLN A 69 -2.40 7.89 -16.51
C GLN A 69 -3.51 8.35 -15.56
N ARG A 70 -4.18 7.44 -14.85
CA ARG A 70 -5.19 7.81 -13.84
C ARG A 70 -4.60 8.63 -12.70
N GLU A 71 -3.34 8.40 -12.37
CA GLU A 71 -2.65 9.17 -11.34
C GLU A 71 -2.56 10.66 -11.70
N ARG A 72 -2.40 10.98 -12.99
CA ARG A 72 -2.43 12.37 -13.48
C ARG A 72 -3.83 12.99 -13.34
N ASP A 73 -4.89 12.20 -13.53
CA ASP A 73 -6.27 12.67 -13.36
C ASP A 73 -6.56 12.96 -11.88
N ILE A 74 -6.07 12.09 -10.97
CA ILE A 74 -6.14 12.29 -9.51
C ILE A 74 -5.38 13.57 -9.13
N ASP A 75 -4.15 13.73 -9.59
CA ASP A 75 -3.31 14.89 -9.32
C ASP A 75 -4.00 16.20 -9.79
N ALA A 76 -4.62 16.18 -10.97
CA ALA A 76 -5.39 17.31 -11.48
C ALA A 76 -6.58 17.70 -10.58
N LEU A 77 -7.27 16.72 -10.00
CA LEU A 77 -8.35 16.98 -9.04
C LEU A 77 -7.81 17.52 -7.71
N LEU A 78 -6.71 16.95 -7.20
CA LEU A 78 -6.10 17.37 -5.94
C LEU A 78 -5.59 18.82 -6.00
N ARG A 79 -5.01 19.24 -7.13
CA ARG A 79 -4.50 20.63 -7.32
C ARG A 79 -5.57 21.70 -7.24
N VAL A 80 -6.82 21.39 -7.52
CA VAL A 80 -7.92 22.38 -7.46
C VAL A 80 -8.64 22.39 -6.12
N LEU A 81 -8.28 21.50 -5.19
CA LEU A 81 -8.82 21.51 -3.84
C LEU A 81 -8.13 22.57 -2.96
N PRO A 82 -8.88 23.23 -2.07
CA PRO A 82 -8.28 24.04 -1.01
C PRO A 82 -7.39 23.20 -0.10
N SER A 83 -6.34 23.81 0.45
CA SER A 83 -5.38 23.11 1.31
C SER A 83 -6.03 22.42 2.52
N ALA A 84 -6.99 23.08 3.18
CA ALA A 84 -7.73 22.49 4.31
C ALA A 84 -8.50 21.22 3.90
N ALA A 85 -9.19 21.27 2.74
CA ALA A 85 -9.90 20.11 2.18
C ALA A 85 -8.95 18.95 1.86
N SER A 86 -7.82 19.26 1.23
CA SER A 86 -6.80 18.26 0.87
C SER A 86 -6.20 17.60 2.12
N GLN A 87 -5.89 18.39 3.16
CA GLN A 87 -5.36 17.87 4.43
C GLN A 87 -6.37 16.99 5.16
N SER A 88 -7.63 17.47 5.29
CA SER A 88 -8.71 16.68 5.92
C SER A 88 -8.92 15.35 5.22
N TYR A 89 -8.90 15.35 3.88
CA TYR A 89 -9.03 14.12 3.08
C TYR A 89 -7.86 13.16 3.33
N LEU A 90 -6.62 13.67 3.35
CA LEU A 90 -5.44 12.83 3.61
C LEU A 90 -5.49 12.19 5.00
N THR A 91 -5.85 12.97 6.03
CA THR A 91 -5.99 12.46 7.41
C THR A 91 -7.10 11.41 7.50
N ASP A 92 -8.24 11.61 6.83
CA ASP A 92 -9.31 10.62 6.77
C ASP A 92 -8.84 9.31 6.12
N LEU A 93 -8.12 9.39 5.00
CA LEU A 93 -7.55 8.22 4.33
C LEU A 93 -6.51 7.51 5.20
N ALA A 94 -5.68 8.25 5.94
CA ALA A 94 -4.71 7.68 6.87
C ALA A 94 -5.42 6.85 7.96
N ILE A 95 -6.49 7.38 8.55
CA ILE A 95 -7.29 6.65 9.55
C ILE A 95 -7.93 5.40 8.94
N ARG A 96 -8.52 5.51 7.74
CA ARG A 96 -9.08 4.34 7.02
C ARG A 96 -8.00 3.30 6.72
N GLY A 97 -6.80 3.73 6.36
CA GLY A 97 -5.65 2.86 6.12
C GLY A 97 -5.20 2.10 7.38
N ILE A 98 -5.18 2.77 8.56
CA ILE A 98 -4.88 2.15 9.85
C ILE A 98 -5.91 1.06 10.17
N ILE A 99 -7.20 1.39 10.07
CA ILE A 99 -8.29 0.44 10.34
C ILE A 99 -8.16 -0.78 9.41
N ALA A 100 -7.98 -0.55 8.12
CA ALA A 100 -7.89 -1.62 7.13
C ALA A 100 -6.69 -2.54 7.38
N THR A 101 -5.52 -1.98 7.70
CA THR A 101 -4.32 -2.80 7.96
C THR A 101 -4.44 -3.61 9.24
N ASP A 102 -5.08 -3.07 10.29
CA ASP A 102 -5.36 -3.78 11.53
C ASP A 102 -6.38 -4.92 11.32
N GLU A 103 -7.46 -4.67 10.56
CA GLU A 103 -8.45 -5.70 10.22
C GLU A 103 -7.87 -6.85 9.41
N ILE A 104 -6.89 -6.59 8.53
CA ILE A 104 -6.14 -7.64 7.81
C ILE A 104 -5.47 -8.59 8.82
N GLU A 105 -4.90 -8.05 9.89
CA GLU A 105 -4.24 -8.85 10.94
C GLU A 105 -5.21 -9.39 12.00
N GLY A 106 -6.51 -9.13 11.85
CA GLY A 106 -7.51 -9.56 12.83
C GLY A 106 -7.58 -8.70 14.09
N VAL A 107 -6.89 -7.56 14.09
CA VAL A 107 -6.95 -6.57 15.18
C VAL A 107 -8.19 -5.69 14.99
N ARG A 108 -9.02 -5.59 16.03
CA ARG A 108 -10.26 -4.81 15.97
C ARG A 108 -9.99 -3.33 16.33
N THR A 109 -9.85 -2.51 15.32
CA THR A 109 -9.68 -1.06 15.44
C THR A 109 -10.89 -0.34 14.81
N THR A 110 -11.38 0.73 15.44
CA THR A 110 -12.49 1.54 14.91
C THR A 110 -12.06 2.98 14.74
N ARG A 111 -12.75 3.72 13.83
CA ARG A 111 -12.52 5.16 13.68
C ARG A 111 -12.58 5.89 15.04
N LYS A 112 -13.59 5.59 15.87
CA LYS A 112 -13.74 6.20 17.18
C LYS A 112 -12.51 6.01 18.07
N ILE A 113 -11.96 4.79 18.12
CA ILE A 113 -10.75 4.50 18.91
C ILE A 113 -9.59 5.38 18.44
N ILE A 114 -9.39 5.52 17.12
CA ILE A 114 -8.29 6.34 16.59
C ILE A 114 -8.54 7.82 16.85
N THR A 115 -9.77 8.33 16.60
CA THR A 115 -10.09 9.76 16.81
C THR A 115 -10.03 10.15 18.28
N ASP A 116 -10.52 9.30 19.19
CA ASP A 116 -10.41 9.52 20.64
C ASP A 116 -8.94 9.52 21.07
N ALA A 117 -8.12 8.61 20.51
CA ALA A 117 -6.69 8.60 20.73
C ALA A 117 -5.99 9.86 20.20
N LEU A 118 -6.34 10.32 19.00
CA LEU A 118 -5.79 11.55 18.41
C LEU A 118 -6.09 12.80 19.26
N ALA A 119 -7.27 12.84 19.88
CA ALA A 119 -7.68 13.93 20.77
C ALA A 119 -7.05 13.84 22.17
N SER A 120 -6.47 12.69 22.56
CA SER A 120 -5.90 12.46 23.88
C SER A 120 -4.43 12.90 23.96
N GLU A 121 -4.01 13.47 25.08
CA GLU A 121 -2.60 13.84 25.36
C GLU A 121 -1.78 12.70 26.00
N ASN A 122 -2.42 11.56 26.30
CA ASN A 122 -1.75 10.39 26.86
C ASN A 122 -0.83 9.67 25.85
N ALA A 123 -0.16 8.59 26.30
CA ALA A 123 0.76 7.80 25.46
C ALA A 123 0.08 7.22 24.22
N ASP A 124 -1.18 6.77 24.33
CA ASP A 124 -1.95 6.21 23.20
C ASP A 124 -2.25 7.28 22.17
N GLY A 125 -2.61 8.49 22.61
CA GLY A 125 -2.82 9.63 21.71
C GLY A 125 -1.53 10.06 21.01
N LYS A 126 -0.39 10.04 21.72
CA LYS A 126 0.92 10.32 21.11
C LYS A 126 1.23 9.33 19.99
N ARG A 127 1.00 8.03 20.21
CA ARG A 127 1.22 6.96 19.22
C ARG A 127 0.30 7.08 18.01
N ALA A 128 -1.00 7.29 18.24
CA ALA A 128 -1.96 7.47 17.14
C ALA A 128 -1.57 8.65 16.25
N ARG A 129 -1.18 9.79 16.84
CA ARG A 129 -0.68 10.95 16.10
C ARG A 129 0.60 10.65 15.33
N GLU A 130 1.54 9.91 15.94
CA GLU A 130 2.78 9.53 15.25
C GLU A 130 2.50 8.63 14.05
N PHE A 131 1.60 7.65 14.18
CA PHE A 131 1.25 6.76 13.09
C PHE A 131 0.52 7.52 11.95
N VAL A 132 -0.43 8.39 12.28
CA VAL A 132 -1.08 9.23 11.27
C VAL A 132 -0.05 10.11 10.56
N ARG A 133 0.88 10.74 11.29
CA ARG A 133 1.97 11.54 10.70
C ARG A 133 2.88 10.74 9.78
N LEU A 134 3.21 9.49 10.15
CA LEU A 134 3.99 8.61 9.27
C LEU A 134 3.26 8.35 7.95
N LEU A 135 1.95 8.16 7.99
CA LEU A 135 1.13 7.95 6.79
C LEU A 135 0.92 9.24 6.00
N GLU A 136 0.73 10.38 6.65
CA GLU A 136 0.61 11.69 5.99
C GLU A 136 1.94 12.12 5.33
N ALA A 137 3.07 11.68 5.89
CA ALA A 137 4.40 11.94 5.35
C ALA A 137 4.83 10.95 4.24
N LEU A 138 3.93 10.08 3.77
CA LEU A 138 4.21 9.23 2.61
C LEU A 138 4.60 10.08 1.40
N GLY A 139 5.61 9.62 0.67
CA GLY A 139 6.13 10.34 -0.50
C GLY A 139 7.26 11.31 -0.20
N THR A 140 7.61 11.57 1.08
CA THR A 140 8.83 12.32 1.41
C THR A 140 10.04 11.40 1.40
N ALA A 141 11.16 11.85 0.81
CA ALA A 141 12.36 11.04 0.65
C ALA A 141 12.97 10.57 1.98
N ASP A 142 12.79 11.36 3.05
CA ASP A 142 13.39 11.10 4.37
C ASP A 142 12.78 9.89 5.09
N ASN A 143 11.65 9.36 4.61
CA ASN A 143 10.93 8.25 5.24
C ASN A 143 11.19 6.88 4.60
N ILE A 144 12.07 6.80 3.60
CA ILE A 144 12.37 5.53 2.91
C ILE A 144 13.48 4.81 3.67
N PRO A 145 13.22 3.66 4.31
CA PRO A 145 14.27 2.89 4.94
C PRO A 145 15.15 2.25 3.87
N THR A 146 16.46 2.49 3.96
CA THR A 146 17.46 1.97 3.01
C THR A 146 18.34 0.87 3.60
N THR A 147 18.21 0.60 4.89
CA THR A 147 19.00 -0.42 5.60
C THR A 147 18.12 -1.30 6.47
N PRO A 148 18.54 -2.55 6.79
CA PRO A 148 17.84 -3.40 7.74
C PRO A 148 17.65 -2.76 9.13
N THR A 149 18.58 -1.94 9.58
CA THR A 149 18.46 -1.18 10.85
C THR A 149 17.33 -0.17 10.76
N ALA A 150 17.24 0.59 9.68
CA ALA A 150 16.14 1.53 9.47
C ALA A 150 14.78 0.82 9.38
N VAL A 151 14.71 -0.39 8.80
CA VAL A 151 13.49 -1.22 8.81
C VAL A 151 13.10 -1.60 10.24
N ARG A 152 14.07 -1.96 11.08
CA ARG A 152 13.82 -2.24 12.50
C ARG A 152 13.31 -1.00 13.24
N GLU A 153 13.89 0.17 13.03
CA GLU A 153 13.43 1.43 13.62
C GLU A 153 12.00 1.80 13.22
N VAL A 154 11.66 1.56 11.93
CA VAL A 154 10.28 1.73 11.44
C VAL A 154 9.33 0.76 12.14
N TYR A 155 9.72 -0.52 12.23
CA TYR A 155 8.93 -1.54 12.92
C TYR A 155 8.65 -1.17 14.37
N ASP A 156 9.68 -0.75 15.12
CA ASP A 156 9.55 -0.36 16.53
C ASP A 156 8.59 0.83 16.70
N ARG A 157 8.61 1.81 15.79
CA ARG A 157 7.66 2.95 15.79
C ARG A 157 6.23 2.54 15.43
N LEU A 158 6.05 1.70 14.42
CA LEU A 158 4.72 1.26 13.98
C LEU A 158 4.00 0.45 15.05
N LEU A 159 4.74 -0.35 15.82
CA LEU A 159 4.19 -1.33 16.76
C LEU A 159 4.46 -0.97 18.24
N GLU A 160 4.86 0.27 18.49
CA GLU A 160 5.13 0.73 19.87
C GLU A 160 3.94 0.44 20.80
N GLY A 161 4.19 -0.33 21.85
CA GLY A 161 3.21 -0.70 22.87
C GLY A 161 2.10 -1.66 22.42
N GLN A 162 2.18 -2.23 21.21
CA GLN A 162 1.21 -3.21 20.71
C GLN A 162 1.71 -4.66 20.84
N LEU A 163 3.03 -4.84 20.92
CA LEU A 163 3.64 -6.17 20.99
C LEU A 163 3.60 -6.73 22.41
N SER A 164 3.23 -8.01 22.52
CA SER A 164 3.44 -8.77 23.75
C SER A 164 4.94 -8.95 24.02
N THR A 165 5.31 -9.27 25.24
CA THR A 165 6.72 -9.53 25.57
C THR A 165 7.32 -10.69 24.77
N GLN A 166 6.48 -11.67 24.38
CA GLN A 166 6.90 -12.85 23.64
C GLN A 166 7.10 -12.56 22.16
N ASP A 167 6.43 -11.53 21.61
CA ASP A 167 6.49 -11.18 20.20
C ASP A 167 7.59 -10.14 19.89
N LYS A 168 8.29 -9.66 20.94
CA LYS A 168 9.41 -8.75 20.73
C LYS A 168 10.58 -9.48 20.10
N PRO A 169 11.26 -8.85 19.12
CA PRO A 169 12.45 -9.44 18.49
C PRO A 169 13.56 -9.65 19.54
N ASP A 170 14.15 -10.82 19.53
CA ASP A 170 15.15 -11.29 20.47
C ASP A 170 16.54 -11.49 19.83
N GLY A 171 16.67 -11.31 18.51
CA GLY A 171 17.94 -11.21 17.79
C GLY A 171 18.54 -9.80 17.86
N LYS A 172 19.59 -9.54 17.09
CA LYS A 172 20.23 -8.22 17.01
C LYS A 172 19.31 -7.16 16.37
N LEU A 173 18.65 -7.51 15.29
CA LEU A 173 17.71 -6.66 14.55
C LEU A 173 16.33 -7.32 14.42
N PHE A 174 16.30 -8.63 14.20
CA PHE A 174 15.12 -9.40 13.86
C PHE A 174 14.89 -10.52 14.89
N ARG A 175 14.02 -11.46 14.60
CA ARG A 175 13.83 -12.65 15.42
C ARG A 175 15.04 -13.61 15.31
N ALA A 176 15.35 -14.29 16.40
CA ALA A 176 16.38 -15.32 16.43
C ALA A 176 15.82 -16.74 16.22
N GLU A 177 14.52 -16.97 16.51
CA GLU A 177 13.89 -18.27 16.46
C GLU A 177 12.95 -18.41 15.22
N PRO A 178 12.65 -19.67 14.80
CA PRO A 178 11.73 -19.92 13.69
C PRO A 178 10.32 -19.41 13.95
N VAL A 179 9.65 -18.93 12.89
CA VAL A 179 8.23 -18.57 12.90
C VAL A 179 7.52 -19.25 11.73
N SER A 180 6.27 -19.61 11.94
CA SER A 180 5.42 -20.15 10.86
C SER A 180 4.05 -19.48 10.88
N ILE A 181 3.55 -19.15 9.69
CA ILE A 181 2.16 -18.75 9.51
C ILE A 181 1.33 -20.05 9.38
N LEU A 182 0.28 -20.16 10.18
CA LEU A 182 -0.61 -21.31 10.21
C LEU A 182 -1.93 -20.98 9.53
N ASP A 183 -2.53 -21.94 8.84
CA ASP A 183 -3.92 -21.83 8.38
C ASP A 183 -4.92 -22.06 9.53
N GLY A 184 -6.23 -21.92 9.23
CA GLY A 184 -7.30 -22.16 10.21
C GLY A 184 -7.36 -23.58 10.79
N SER A 185 -6.59 -24.55 10.23
CA SER A 185 -6.43 -25.92 10.73
C SER A 185 -5.07 -26.13 11.43
N HIS A 186 -4.35 -25.07 11.77
CA HIS A 186 -3.03 -25.09 12.40
C HIS A 186 -1.94 -25.77 11.54
N LYS A 187 -2.14 -25.86 10.22
CA LYS A 187 -1.14 -26.36 9.29
C LYS A 187 -0.24 -25.19 8.85
N PRO A 188 1.10 -25.35 8.88
CA PRO A 188 2.01 -24.34 8.36
C PRO A 188 1.79 -24.11 6.87
N ILE A 189 1.47 -22.89 6.50
CA ILE A 189 1.31 -22.43 5.10
C ILE A 189 2.52 -21.64 4.62
N HIS A 190 3.27 -21.05 5.55
CA HIS A 190 4.53 -20.36 5.26
C HIS A 190 5.48 -20.52 6.44
N ARG A 191 6.79 -20.59 6.17
CA ARG A 191 7.86 -20.56 7.18
C ARG A 191 8.76 -19.39 6.90
N GLY A 192 8.89 -18.51 7.88
CA GLY A 192 9.81 -17.37 7.77
C GLY A 192 11.27 -17.83 7.60
N VAL A 193 12.03 -17.01 6.94
CA VAL A 193 13.46 -17.29 6.63
C VAL A 193 14.30 -17.39 7.91
N MET A 194 15.30 -18.26 7.92
CA MET A 194 16.26 -18.45 8.99
C MET A 194 17.64 -18.70 8.41
N PRO A 195 18.72 -18.40 9.13
CA PRO A 195 18.86 -17.69 10.40
C PRO A 195 18.73 -16.16 10.26
N GLU A 196 18.91 -15.38 11.34
CA GLU A 196 18.83 -13.91 11.32
C GLU A 196 19.71 -13.25 10.26
N GLU A 197 20.89 -13.76 9.99
CA GLU A 197 21.77 -13.24 8.92
C GLU A 197 21.13 -13.41 7.52
N ALA A 198 20.38 -14.48 7.28
CA ALA A 198 19.63 -14.66 6.05
C ALA A 198 18.43 -13.69 5.97
N ILE A 199 17.76 -13.44 7.10
CA ILE A 199 16.72 -12.41 7.21
C ILE A 199 17.29 -11.05 6.81
N LYS A 200 18.42 -10.66 7.43
CA LYS A 200 19.10 -9.40 7.16
C LYS A 200 19.54 -9.27 5.69
N HIS A 201 20.07 -10.36 5.11
CA HIS A 201 20.41 -10.41 3.69
C HIS A 201 19.18 -10.17 2.82
N ASN A 202 18.10 -10.91 3.02
CA ASN A 202 16.88 -10.81 2.23
C ASN A 202 16.22 -9.42 2.33
N ILE A 203 16.19 -8.83 3.53
CA ILE A 203 15.70 -7.45 3.70
C ILE A 203 16.58 -6.46 2.93
N SER A 204 17.91 -6.62 2.97
CA SER A 204 18.83 -5.78 2.17
C SER A 204 18.58 -5.92 0.67
N VAL A 205 18.33 -7.14 0.19
CA VAL A 205 17.99 -7.41 -1.22
C VAL A 205 16.66 -6.75 -1.58
N ALA A 206 15.64 -6.88 -0.74
CA ALA A 206 14.32 -6.29 -0.97
C ALA A 206 14.39 -4.75 -1.06
N LEU A 207 15.11 -4.09 -0.14
CA LEU A 207 15.29 -2.64 -0.14
C LEU A 207 16.04 -2.15 -1.39
N LYS A 208 17.11 -2.84 -1.76
CA LYS A 208 17.86 -2.56 -2.99
C LYS A 208 17.00 -2.73 -4.23
N TYR A 209 16.18 -3.80 -4.27
CA TYR A 209 15.29 -4.08 -5.39
C TYR A 209 14.19 -3.03 -5.53
N ALA A 210 13.61 -2.58 -4.40
CA ALA A 210 12.60 -1.51 -4.39
C ALA A 210 13.09 -0.20 -5.01
N SER A 211 14.40 0.06 -4.93
CA SER A 211 15.06 1.27 -5.45
C SER A 211 15.79 1.05 -6.78
N ASP A 212 15.65 -0.11 -7.41
CA ASP A 212 16.35 -0.44 -8.66
C ASP A 212 15.69 0.24 -9.87
N LEU A 213 16.35 1.27 -10.40
CA LEU A 213 15.86 2.04 -11.55
C LEU A 213 15.81 1.23 -12.87
N ARG A 214 16.37 0.02 -12.92
CA ARG A 214 16.28 -0.87 -14.08
C ARG A 214 14.93 -1.60 -14.16
N VAL A 215 14.19 -1.60 -13.07
CA VAL A 215 12.86 -2.20 -12.95
C VAL A 215 11.81 -1.10 -12.88
N PRO A 216 10.66 -1.21 -13.57
CA PRO A 216 9.58 -0.24 -13.42
C PRO A 216 9.18 -0.07 -11.95
N GLY A 217 9.10 1.17 -11.46
CA GLY A 217 8.98 1.45 -10.03
C GLY A 217 7.76 0.81 -9.34
N LEU A 218 6.60 0.71 -10.03
CA LEU A 218 5.44 -0.02 -9.48
C LEU A 218 5.76 -1.51 -9.31
N PHE A 219 6.49 -2.10 -10.25
CA PHE A 219 6.84 -3.52 -10.18
C PHE A 219 7.87 -3.76 -9.08
N SER A 220 8.90 -2.90 -8.98
CA SER A 220 9.92 -3.04 -7.93
C SER A 220 9.34 -2.91 -6.53
N ALA A 221 8.44 -1.96 -6.30
CA ALA A 221 7.74 -1.79 -5.01
C ALA A 221 6.90 -3.02 -4.63
N ILE A 222 6.11 -3.54 -5.58
CA ILE A 222 5.25 -4.70 -5.37
C ILE A 222 6.08 -5.98 -5.15
N ILE A 223 7.15 -6.19 -5.91
CA ILE A 223 8.02 -7.37 -5.75
C ILE A 223 8.80 -7.29 -4.44
N ALA A 224 9.32 -6.12 -4.07
CA ALA A 224 9.98 -5.93 -2.77
C ALA A 224 9.03 -6.20 -1.60
N HIS A 225 7.76 -5.83 -1.72
CA HIS A 225 6.74 -6.19 -0.73
C HIS A 225 6.60 -7.72 -0.58
N PHE A 226 6.53 -8.46 -1.70
CA PHE A 226 6.56 -9.93 -1.66
C PHE A 226 7.81 -10.45 -0.94
N MET A 227 8.99 -9.91 -1.24
CA MET A 227 10.26 -10.35 -0.62
C MET A 227 10.27 -10.12 0.90
N VAL A 228 9.75 -8.99 1.38
CA VAL A 228 9.66 -8.68 2.82
C VAL A 228 8.69 -9.63 3.52
N GLU A 229 7.50 -9.84 2.97
CA GLU A 229 6.48 -10.73 3.54
C GLU A 229 6.96 -12.19 3.55
N TYR A 230 7.61 -12.65 2.47
CA TYR A 230 8.22 -13.97 2.41
C TYR A 230 9.33 -14.15 3.44
N THR A 231 10.17 -13.14 3.65
CA THR A 231 11.24 -13.19 4.64
C THR A 231 10.71 -13.30 6.06
N HIS A 232 9.60 -12.65 6.35
CA HIS A 232 8.88 -12.67 7.65
C HIS A 232 9.82 -12.39 8.84
N PRO A 233 10.40 -11.18 8.93
CA PRO A 233 11.54 -10.88 9.79
C PRO A 233 11.24 -10.85 11.30
N PHE A 234 9.97 -10.79 11.73
CA PHE A 234 9.55 -10.67 13.11
C PHE A 234 8.61 -11.79 13.53
N TYR A 235 8.30 -11.89 14.83
CA TYR A 235 7.34 -12.85 15.36
C TYR A 235 5.89 -12.43 15.07
N ASP A 236 5.58 -11.13 15.20
CA ASP A 236 4.29 -10.51 14.88
C ASP A 236 4.51 -9.16 14.17
N GLY A 237 3.47 -8.63 13.54
CA GLY A 237 3.47 -7.32 12.89
C GLY A 237 4.13 -7.26 11.51
N ASN A 238 4.53 -8.39 10.93
CA ASN A 238 5.16 -8.43 9.61
C ASN A 238 4.25 -7.83 8.53
N GLY A 239 2.98 -8.20 8.49
CA GLY A 239 2.05 -7.69 7.50
C GLY A 239 1.84 -6.17 7.61
N ARG A 240 1.77 -5.60 8.84
CA ARG A 240 1.68 -4.13 9.04
C ARG A 240 2.93 -3.43 8.51
N LEU A 241 4.11 -3.96 8.85
CA LEU A 241 5.38 -3.45 8.34
C LEU A 241 5.47 -3.56 6.82
N GLY A 242 5.19 -4.73 6.24
CA GLY A 242 5.30 -4.96 4.81
C GLY A 242 4.37 -4.07 3.99
N ARG A 243 3.12 -3.85 4.45
CA ARG A 243 2.20 -2.90 3.82
C ARG A 243 2.62 -1.45 3.99
N TYR A 244 3.22 -1.08 5.12
CA TYR A 244 3.80 0.25 5.29
C TYR A 244 4.97 0.46 4.31
N LEU A 245 5.90 -0.49 4.21
CA LEU A 245 7.03 -0.42 3.26
C LEU A 245 6.55 -0.34 1.80
N LEU A 246 5.53 -1.14 1.44
CA LEU A 246 4.87 -1.04 0.13
C LEU A 246 4.36 0.38 -0.11
N SER A 247 3.67 0.96 0.89
CA SER A 247 3.12 2.30 0.81
C SER A 247 4.20 3.36 0.62
N VAL A 248 5.30 3.27 1.36
CA VAL A 248 6.45 4.20 1.25
C VAL A 248 7.05 4.17 -0.16
N HIS A 249 7.25 2.98 -0.73
CA HIS A 249 7.82 2.86 -2.08
C HIS A 249 6.83 3.28 -3.17
N LEU A 250 5.55 2.93 -3.06
CA LEU A 250 4.53 3.35 -4.02
C LEU A 250 4.32 4.87 -4.01
N ALA A 251 4.42 5.51 -2.84
CA ALA A 251 4.25 6.96 -2.70
C ALA A 251 5.36 7.80 -3.37
N GLN A 252 6.45 7.16 -3.83
CA GLN A 252 7.44 7.82 -4.70
C GLN A 252 6.94 8.00 -6.13
N ILE A 253 5.83 7.33 -6.50
CA ILE A 253 5.33 7.22 -7.87
C ILE A 253 3.88 7.67 -7.96
N LEU A 254 3.10 7.39 -6.92
CA LEU A 254 1.67 7.63 -6.82
C LEU A 254 1.36 8.64 -5.71
N ASN A 255 0.24 9.33 -5.81
CA ASN A 255 -0.22 10.22 -4.74
C ASN A 255 -0.52 9.43 -3.45
N PRO A 256 -0.26 9.99 -2.27
CA PRO A 256 -0.56 9.35 -0.99
C PRO A 256 -2.02 8.89 -0.86
N GLN A 257 -2.97 9.59 -1.51
CA GLN A 257 -4.38 9.22 -1.52
C GLN A 257 -4.63 7.86 -2.17
N THR A 258 -4.02 7.58 -3.31
CA THR A 258 -4.07 6.26 -3.97
C THR A 258 -3.47 5.19 -3.07
N VAL A 259 -2.30 5.47 -2.49
CA VAL A 259 -1.55 4.51 -1.67
C VAL A 259 -2.29 4.16 -0.39
N LEU A 260 -2.87 5.14 0.30
CA LEU A 260 -3.64 4.92 1.52
C LEU A 260 -4.93 4.14 1.25
N THR A 261 -5.60 4.43 0.13
CA THR A 261 -6.81 3.72 -0.31
C THR A 261 -6.50 2.26 -0.65
N LEU A 262 -5.31 1.94 -1.14
CA LEU A 262 -4.90 0.56 -1.42
C LEU A 262 -5.05 -0.35 -0.20
N SER A 263 -4.76 0.12 1.01
CA SER A 263 -4.94 -0.66 2.24
C SER A 263 -6.38 -1.15 2.43
N ALA A 264 -7.37 -0.31 2.11
CA ALA A 264 -8.78 -0.68 2.16
C ALA A 264 -9.13 -1.75 1.10
N ILE A 265 -8.58 -1.63 -0.11
CA ILE A 265 -8.77 -2.63 -1.18
C ILE A 265 -8.10 -3.96 -0.81
N LEU A 266 -6.88 -3.94 -0.25
CA LEU A 266 -6.21 -5.15 0.23
C LEU A 266 -7.05 -5.88 1.29
N ASN A 267 -7.69 -5.15 2.20
CA ASN A 267 -8.60 -5.71 3.19
C ASN A 267 -9.87 -6.29 2.55
N ALA A 268 -10.53 -5.52 1.68
CA ALA A 268 -11.75 -5.96 0.99
C ALA A 268 -11.51 -7.21 0.12
N GLU A 269 -10.33 -7.31 -0.51
CA GLU A 269 -9.93 -8.43 -1.36
C GLU A 269 -8.93 -9.39 -0.68
N LYS A 270 -8.92 -9.44 0.66
CA LYS A 270 -7.96 -10.17 1.49
C LYS A 270 -7.69 -11.60 1.00
N LYS A 271 -8.74 -12.33 0.58
CA LYS A 271 -8.57 -13.70 0.07
C LYS A 271 -7.73 -13.77 -1.21
N LYS A 272 -7.91 -12.82 -2.13
CA LYS A 272 -7.11 -12.74 -3.37
C LYS A 272 -5.68 -12.34 -3.06
N TYR A 273 -5.52 -11.38 -2.15
CA TYR A 273 -4.22 -10.90 -1.69
C TYR A 273 -3.37 -12.03 -1.10
N TYR A 274 -3.87 -12.78 -0.13
CA TYR A 274 -3.13 -13.92 0.43
C TYR A 274 -2.93 -15.07 -0.56
N LYS A 275 -3.94 -15.31 -1.44
CA LYS A 275 -3.78 -16.32 -2.48
C LYS A 275 -2.62 -15.98 -3.43
N ALA A 276 -2.40 -14.70 -3.72
CA ALA A 276 -1.30 -14.28 -4.60
C ALA A 276 0.07 -14.66 -4.02
N PHE A 277 0.29 -14.54 -2.70
CA PHE A 277 1.51 -15.03 -2.04
C PHE A 277 1.65 -16.54 -2.18
N SER A 278 0.61 -17.28 -1.79
CA SER A 278 0.60 -18.75 -1.87
C SER A 278 0.83 -19.26 -3.29
N ASP A 279 0.40 -18.53 -4.31
CA ASP A 279 0.62 -18.92 -5.71
C ASP A 279 2.11 -18.78 -6.08
N VAL A 280 2.82 -17.74 -5.62
CA VAL A 280 4.29 -17.62 -5.87
C VAL A 280 5.07 -18.67 -5.11
N GLU A 281 4.71 -18.94 -3.86
CA GLU A 281 5.37 -19.91 -2.99
C GLU A 281 5.10 -21.38 -3.40
N ASN A 282 4.12 -21.59 -4.26
CA ASN A 282 3.82 -22.96 -4.74
C ASN A 282 4.96 -23.47 -5.64
N PRO A 283 5.63 -24.59 -5.31
CA PRO A 283 6.77 -25.10 -6.08
C PRO A 283 6.47 -25.33 -7.57
N LEU A 284 5.20 -25.59 -7.94
CA LEU A 284 4.78 -25.76 -9.32
C LEU A 284 4.73 -24.46 -10.13
N ASN A 285 4.88 -23.32 -9.47
CA ASN A 285 5.01 -22.01 -10.11
C ASN A 285 6.47 -21.53 -10.20
N TYR A 286 7.42 -22.28 -9.64
CA TYR A 286 8.87 -22.04 -9.78
C TYR A 286 9.30 -20.61 -9.42
N ALA A 287 8.70 -20.04 -8.37
CA ALA A 287 8.95 -18.67 -7.91
C ALA A 287 8.61 -17.56 -8.94
N GLU A 288 7.69 -17.82 -9.86
CA GLU A 288 7.22 -16.79 -10.78
C GLU A 288 6.28 -15.80 -10.09
N VAL A 289 6.67 -14.52 -10.02
CA VAL A 289 5.91 -13.45 -9.35
C VAL A 289 5.00 -12.66 -10.30
N THR A 290 4.95 -12.97 -11.60
CA THR A 290 4.07 -12.30 -12.59
C THR A 290 2.59 -12.30 -12.18
N PRO A 291 1.98 -13.41 -11.70
CA PRO A 291 0.58 -13.42 -11.26
C PRO A 291 0.34 -12.54 -10.02
N PHE A 292 1.32 -12.45 -9.13
CA PHE A 292 1.27 -11.56 -7.96
C PHE A 292 1.26 -10.10 -8.38
N LEU A 293 2.18 -9.69 -9.28
CA LEU A 293 2.21 -8.36 -9.88
C LEU A 293 0.86 -7.99 -10.49
N ARG A 294 0.28 -8.87 -11.30
CA ARG A 294 -1.04 -8.64 -11.92
C ARG A 294 -2.12 -8.40 -10.87
N THR A 295 -2.12 -9.18 -9.80
CA THR A 295 -3.12 -9.06 -8.72
C THR A 295 -3.00 -7.71 -8.02
N LEU A 296 -1.78 -7.30 -7.62
CA LEU A 296 -1.58 -6.02 -6.92
C LEU A 296 -1.81 -4.81 -7.83
N LEU A 297 -1.43 -4.87 -9.11
CA LEU A 297 -1.74 -3.82 -10.07
C LEU A 297 -3.25 -3.66 -10.26
N THR A 298 -4.01 -4.77 -10.31
CA THR A 298 -5.48 -4.70 -10.36
C THR A 298 -6.06 -4.04 -9.10
N MET A 299 -5.52 -4.36 -7.93
CA MET A 299 -5.94 -3.73 -6.67
C MET A 299 -5.60 -2.24 -6.62
N LEU A 300 -4.47 -1.82 -7.19
CA LEU A 300 -4.13 -0.40 -7.38
C LEU A 300 -5.12 0.31 -8.33
N GLU A 301 -5.52 -0.35 -9.43
CA GLU A 301 -6.54 0.21 -10.32
C GLU A 301 -7.89 0.42 -9.60
N HIS A 302 -8.29 -0.51 -8.71
CA HIS A 302 -9.50 -0.35 -7.88
C HIS A 302 -9.34 0.81 -6.89
N ALA A 303 -8.19 0.93 -6.22
CA ALA A 303 -7.92 2.06 -5.32
C ALA A 303 -8.03 3.40 -6.03
N GLN A 304 -7.47 3.53 -7.24
CA GLN A 304 -7.58 4.76 -8.04
C GLN A 304 -9.03 5.06 -8.48
N GLN A 305 -9.80 4.03 -8.79
CA GLN A 305 -11.22 4.20 -9.13
C GLN A 305 -12.00 4.77 -7.96
N ASP A 306 -11.77 4.26 -6.76
CA ASP A 306 -12.41 4.75 -5.53
C ASP A 306 -11.99 6.21 -5.23
N VAL A 307 -10.69 6.52 -5.31
CA VAL A 307 -10.17 7.89 -5.11
C VAL A 307 -10.78 8.87 -6.12
N LEU A 308 -10.81 8.53 -7.41
CA LEU A 308 -11.40 9.38 -8.46
C LEU A 308 -12.89 9.61 -8.24
N ALA A 309 -13.64 8.57 -7.89
CA ALA A 309 -15.07 8.69 -7.62
C ALA A 309 -15.33 9.61 -6.42
N GLU A 310 -14.57 9.40 -5.32
CA GLU A 310 -14.70 10.19 -4.11
C GLU A 310 -14.31 11.66 -4.33
N LEU A 311 -13.15 11.94 -4.92
CA LEU A 311 -12.70 13.29 -5.22
C LEU A 311 -13.66 14.05 -6.16
N THR A 312 -14.21 13.35 -7.17
CA THR A 312 -15.19 13.95 -8.09
C THR A 312 -16.47 14.34 -7.35
N ALA A 313 -16.97 13.47 -6.47
CA ALA A 313 -18.15 13.75 -5.67
C ALA A 313 -17.92 14.90 -4.67
N GLN A 314 -16.77 14.89 -3.98
CA GLN A 314 -16.39 15.92 -3.01
C GLN A 314 -16.17 17.27 -3.68
N LYS A 315 -15.49 17.30 -4.85
CA LYS A 315 -15.34 18.54 -5.63
C LYS A 315 -16.69 19.15 -6.01
N LYS A 316 -17.63 18.33 -6.49
CA LYS A 316 -19.00 18.79 -6.82
C LYS A 316 -19.72 19.33 -5.60
N ALA A 317 -19.56 18.71 -4.43
CA ALA A 317 -20.13 19.18 -3.18
C ALA A 317 -19.48 20.50 -2.73
N LEU A 318 -18.16 20.62 -2.87
CA LEU A 318 -17.41 21.84 -2.58
C LEU A 318 -17.83 23.02 -3.46
N ASP A 319 -18.01 22.79 -4.76
CA ASP A 319 -18.46 23.82 -5.70
C ASP A 319 -19.88 24.33 -5.32
N LYS A 320 -20.78 23.41 -4.90
CA LYS A 320 -22.11 23.77 -4.37
C LYS A 320 -22.01 24.57 -3.07
N LEU A 321 -21.14 24.17 -2.15
CA LEU A 321 -20.90 24.90 -0.90
C LEU A 321 -20.41 26.32 -1.21
N ARG A 322 -19.40 26.46 -2.06
CA ARG A 322 -18.86 27.77 -2.47
C ARG A 322 -19.94 28.66 -3.02
N HIS A 323 -20.81 28.17 -3.91
CA HIS A 323 -21.93 28.95 -4.46
C HIS A 323 -22.93 29.36 -3.37
N ARG A 324 -23.26 28.48 -2.42
CA ARG A 324 -24.21 28.79 -1.35
C ARG A 324 -23.72 29.86 -0.36
N VAL A 325 -22.40 29.88 -0.09
CA VAL A 325 -21.83 30.85 0.86
C VAL A 325 -21.36 32.12 0.19
N SER A 326 -21.27 32.18 -1.15
CA SER A 326 -20.82 33.37 -1.90
C SER A 326 -21.71 34.61 -1.67
N GLU A 327 -23.02 34.43 -1.43
CA GLU A 327 -23.95 35.53 -1.11
C GLU A 327 -23.61 36.23 0.21
N LEU A 328 -22.85 35.58 1.10
CA LEU A 328 -22.42 36.15 2.38
C LEU A 328 -21.10 36.93 2.28
N GLU A 329 -20.37 36.81 1.18
CA GLU A 329 -19.00 37.32 1.05
C GLU A 329 -18.91 38.82 1.21
N GLU A 330 -19.82 39.57 0.60
CA GLU A 330 -19.87 41.05 0.69
C GLU A 330 -20.42 41.55 2.03
N THR A 331 -21.48 40.90 2.55
CA THR A 331 -22.18 41.38 3.75
C THR A 331 -21.53 40.92 5.04
N TYR A 332 -21.03 39.67 5.06
CA TYR A 332 -20.47 39.00 6.23
C TYR A 332 -19.20 38.25 5.88
N PRO A 333 -18.10 38.93 5.50
CA PRO A 333 -16.89 38.25 4.96
C PRO A 333 -16.26 37.29 5.94
N LYS A 334 -16.25 37.57 7.26
CA LYS A 334 -15.72 36.62 8.27
C LYS A 334 -16.62 35.41 8.40
N THR A 335 -17.91 35.55 8.41
CA THR A 335 -18.88 34.44 8.45
C THR A 335 -18.77 33.56 7.21
N HIS A 336 -18.64 34.17 6.02
CA HIS A 336 -18.39 33.46 4.76
C HIS A 336 -17.17 32.55 4.87
N LYS A 337 -16.01 33.10 5.31
CA LYS A 337 -14.76 32.36 5.46
C LYS A 337 -14.88 31.19 6.45
N ILE A 338 -15.51 31.42 7.62
CA ILE A 338 -15.72 30.38 8.64
C ILE A 338 -16.62 29.26 8.09
N LEU A 339 -17.77 29.62 7.50
CA LEU A 339 -18.70 28.63 6.96
C LEU A 339 -18.08 27.81 5.83
N PHE A 340 -17.28 28.47 4.96
CA PHE A 340 -16.60 27.77 3.88
C PHE A 340 -15.53 26.80 4.43
N LEU A 341 -14.73 27.22 5.43
CA LEU A 341 -13.72 26.39 6.07
C LEU A 341 -14.35 25.18 6.78
N VAL A 342 -15.33 25.43 7.65
CA VAL A 342 -16.02 24.34 8.39
C VAL A 342 -16.72 23.39 7.44
N GLY A 343 -17.36 23.94 6.39
CA GLY A 343 -18.00 23.13 5.35
C GLY A 343 -17.01 22.25 4.57
N GLN A 344 -15.79 22.74 4.26
CA GLN A 344 -14.72 21.93 3.67
C GLN A 344 -14.35 20.76 4.58
N MET A 345 -14.03 21.04 5.86
CA MET A 345 -13.65 20.01 6.83
C MET A 345 -14.75 18.95 6.96
N HIS A 346 -16.01 19.35 7.00
CA HIS A 346 -17.13 18.42 7.03
C HIS A 346 -17.24 17.56 5.76
N LEU A 347 -17.12 18.18 4.57
CA LEU A 347 -17.20 17.47 3.29
C LEU A 347 -16.07 16.47 3.09
N PHE A 348 -14.90 16.75 3.65
CA PHE A 348 -13.70 15.90 3.53
C PHE A 348 -13.44 15.07 4.79
N HIS A 349 -14.48 14.90 5.61
CA HIS A 349 -14.50 13.99 6.78
C HIS A 349 -13.37 14.23 7.79
N ASP A 350 -13.03 15.50 8.04
CA ASP A 350 -12.03 15.85 9.05
C ASP A 350 -12.35 15.16 10.38
N PRO A 351 -11.47 14.34 10.92
CA PRO A 351 -11.75 13.55 12.11
C PRO A 351 -11.70 14.35 13.40
N VAL A 352 -10.97 15.46 13.40
CA VAL A 352 -10.76 16.31 14.58
C VAL A 352 -11.77 17.47 14.63
N GLY A 353 -12.32 17.83 13.47
CA GLY A 353 -13.24 18.97 13.34
C GLY A 353 -12.50 20.32 13.38
N ALA A 354 -13.26 21.40 13.26
CA ALA A 354 -12.73 22.75 13.29
C ALA A 354 -12.42 23.17 14.74
N ASP A 355 -11.15 23.14 15.13
CA ASP A 355 -10.69 23.77 16.38
C ASP A 355 -10.74 25.31 16.24
N LEU A 356 -11.20 25.99 17.29
CA LEU A 356 -11.26 27.46 17.35
C LEU A 356 -9.90 28.11 17.07
N LYS A 357 -8.78 27.49 17.50
CA LYS A 357 -7.43 27.99 17.20
C LYS A 357 -7.11 27.92 15.71
N ASN A 358 -7.45 26.82 15.05
CA ASN A 358 -7.26 26.63 13.61
C ASN A 358 -8.11 27.63 12.80
N ILE A 359 -9.36 27.85 13.22
CA ILE A 359 -10.25 28.85 12.60
C ILE A 359 -9.64 30.26 12.76
N ALA A 360 -9.18 30.61 13.96
CA ALA A 360 -8.56 31.91 14.22
C ALA A 360 -7.30 32.13 13.36
N GLN A 361 -6.43 31.13 13.29
CA GLN A 361 -5.19 31.20 12.49
C GLN A 361 -5.46 31.39 11.00
N VAL A 362 -6.45 30.71 10.44
CA VAL A 362 -6.86 30.89 9.03
C VAL A 362 -7.46 32.26 8.78
N LEU A 363 -8.23 32.79 9.73
CA LEU A 363 -8.78 34.15 9.63
C LEU A 363 -7.69 35.21 9.70
N GLU A 364 -6.72 35.09 10.61
CA GLU A 364 -5.60 36.03 10.76
C GLU A 364 -4.61 35.98 9.58
N SER A 365 -4.33 34.80 9.03
CA SER A 365 -3.44 34.64 7.87
C SER A 365 -4.02 35.20 6.58
N SER A 366 -5.33 35.37 6.50
CA SER A 366 -6.01 35.94 5.33
C SER A 366 -6.13 37.48 5.37
N GLU A 367 -5.72 38.11 6.48
CA GLU A 367 -5.70 39.59 6.63
C GLU A 367 -4.28 40.18 6.38
N LYS A 368 -3.26 39.34 6.12
CA LYS A 368 -1.89 39.70 5.68
C LYS A 368 -1.74 39.47 4.18
#